data_1f6fe77fd41c051f5c66799dac8a95c9
#
_entry.id   1f6fe77fd41c051f5c66799dac8a95c9
#
_cell.length_a   1.000
_cell.length_b   1.000
_cell.length_c   1.000
_cell.angle_alpha   90.00
_cell.angle_beta   90.00
_cell.angle_gamma   90.00
#
_symmetry.space_group_name_H-M   'P 1'
#
loop_
_entity.id
_entity.type
_entity.pdbx_description
1 polymer ?
#
loop_
_entity_poly.entity_id
_entity_poly.type
_entity_poly.pdbx_seq_one_letter_code
_entity_poly.pdbx_strand_id
1 'polypeptide(L)' 'MEAGYLGVGAMGQPMSHKLLDAGHGLTIYDINETAMHPLLQRQARPASSPRDLADRCEIVFMSLPTLAA' A
#
# COMPACT_ATOMS: atom_id res chain seq x y z
N MET A 1 6.91 -10.12 -8.23
CA MET A 1 6.90 -10.22 -6.77
C MET A 1 5.70 -9.49 -6.22
N GLU A 2 5.04 -10.07 -5.24
CA GLU A 2 3.91 -9.39 -4.61
C GLU A 2 4.40 -8.54 -3.45
N ALA A 3 4.26 -7.22 -3.59
CA ALA A 3 4.64 -6.27 -2.56
C ALA A 3 3.41 -5.79 -1.81
N GLY A 4 3.58 -5.47 -0.54
CA GLY A 4 2.53 -4.89 0.27
C GLY A 4 2.91 -3.50 0.72
N TYR A 5 1.94 -2.62 0.84
CA TYR A 5 2.17 -1.29 1.38
C TYR A 5 1.12 -0.97 2.44
N LEU A 6 1.59 -0.69 3.64
CA LEU A 6 0.75 -0.32 4.76
C LEU A 6 0.85 1.20 4.96
N GLY A 7 -0.25 1.89 4.76
CA GLY A 7 -0.27 3.34 4.84
C GLY A 7 0.05 4.00 3.50
N VAL A 8 -0.96 4.21 2.68
CA VAL A 8 -0.80 4.73 1.32
C VAL A 8 -1.26 6.18 1.21
N GLY A 9 -1.12 6.94 2.29
CA GLY A 9 -1.38 8.37 2.28
C GLY A 9 -0.28 9.13 1.56
N ALA A 10 -0.05 10.39 1.96
CA ALA A 10 0.85 11.29 1.24
C ALA A 10 2.25 10.72 1.03
N MET A 11 2.77 9.99 2.02
CA MET A 11 4.12 9.42 1.92
C MET A 11 4.14 8.09 1.15
N GLY A 12 3.15 7.25 1.36
CA GLY A 12 3.12 5.94 0.72
C GLY A 12 2.66 5.98 -0.73
N GLN A 13 1.93 7.00 -1.13
CA GLN A 13 1.36 7.12 -2.46
C GLN A 13 2.45 7.09 -3.57
N PRO A 14 3.50 7.95 -3.51
CA PRO A 14 4.51 7.94 -4.57
C PRO A 14 5.27 6.63 -4.66
N MET A 15 5.62 6.04 -3.51
CA MET A 15 6.34 4.76 -3.50
C MET A 15 5.49 3.63 -4.07
N SER A 16 4.20 3.62 -3.73
CA SER A 16 3.28 2.62 -4.24
C SER A 16 3.14 2.70 -5.76
N HIS A 17 3.04 3.91 -6.31
CA HIS A 17 3.00 4.09 -7.75
C HIS A 17 4.28 3.60 -8.43
N LYS A 18 5.43 3.84 -7.81
CA LYS A 18 6.70 3.35 -8.34
C LYS A 18 6.78 1.84 -8.38
N LEU A 19 6.24 1.17 -7.36
CA LEU A 19 6.20 -0.30 -7.35
C LEU A 19 5.34 -0.83 -8.48
N LEU A 20 4.21 -0.21 -8.73
CA LEU A 20 3.35 -0.58 -9.86
C LEU A 20 4.03 -0.31 -11.18
N ASP A 21 4.73 0.82 -11.32
CA ASP A 21 5.45 1.17 -12.53
C ASP A 21 6.55 0.17 -12.85
N ALA A 22 7.15 -0.42 -11.81
CA ALA A 22 8.19 -1.43 -11.96
C ALA A 22 7.63 -2.83 -12.30
N GLY A 23 6.30 -2.97 -12.38
CA GLY A 23 5.68 -4.22 -12.76
C GLY A 23 5.40 -5.18 -11.62
N HIS A 24 5.53 -4.73 -10.38
CA HIS A 24 5.22 -5.57 -9.23
C HIS A 24 3.73 -5.64 -8.95
N GLY A 25 3.26 -6.77 -8.47
CA GLY A 25 1.94 -6.84 -7.86
C GLY A 25 1.94 -6.07 -6.56
N LEU A 26 0.85 -5.38 -6.26
CA LEU A 26 0.77 -4.55 -5.06
C LEU A 26 -0.53 -4.80 -4.32
N THR A 27 -0.41 -5.12 -3.04
CA THR A 27 -1.54 -5.20 -2.11
C THR A 27 -1.38 -4.07 -1.09
N ILE A 28 -2.45 -3.37 -0.81
CA ILE A 28 -2.40 -2.16 0.02
C ILE A 28 -3.41 -2.22 1.14
N TYR A 29 -3.09 -1.53 2.22
CA TYR A 29 -4.02 -1.31 3.31
C TYR A 29 -3.83 0.08 3.90
N ASP A 30 -4.93 0.79 4.10
CA ASP A 30 -4.97 2.05 4.83
C ASP A 30 -6.32 2.13 5.53
N ILE A 31 -6.34 2.66 6.74
CA ILE A 31 -7.59 2.87 7.45
C ILE A 31 -8.47 3.92 6.75
N ASN A 32 -7.87 4.77 5.95
CA ASN A 32 -8.59 5.72 5.12
C ASN A 32 -8.76 5.13 3.72
N GLU A 33 -9.96 4.64 3.43
CA GLU A 33 -10.24 4.02 2.13
C GLU A 33 -10.03 4.98 0.96
N THR A 34 -10.28 6.26 1.15
CA THR A 34 -10.10 7.25 0.09
C THR A 34 -8.65 7.30 -0.36
N ALA A 35 -7.70 7.11 0.56
CA ALA A 35 -6.28 7.12 0.23
C ALA A 35 -5.89 5.96 -0.70
N MET A 36 -6.66 4.87 -0.68
CA MET A 36 -6.38 3.71 -1.51
C MET A 36 -6.91 3.84 -2.95
N HIS A 37 -7.89 4.72 -3.18
CA HIS A 37 -8.57 4.78 -4.47
C HIS A 37 -7.65 4.94 -5.68
N PRO A 38 -6.68 5.87 -5.67
CA PRO A 38 -5.81 6.02 -6.85
C PRO A 38 -5.04 4.76 -7.20
N LEU A 39 -4.67 3.99 -6.18
CA LEU A 39 -3.93 2.75 -6.38
C LEU A 39 -4.86 1.61 -6.81
N LEU A 40 -6.07 1.56 -6.27
CA LEU A 40 -7.05 0.56 -6.68
C LEU A 40 -7.41 0.75 -8.15
N GLN A 41 -7.45 1.99 -8.64
CA GLN A 41 -7.68 2.27 -10.04
C GLN A 41 -6.54 1.76 -10.93
N ARG A 42 -5.36 1.59 -10.37
CA ARG A 42 -4.21 0.99 -11.05
C ARG A 42 -4.08 -0.50 -10.77
N GLN A 43 -5.16 -1.13 -10.30
CA GLN A 43 -5.25 -2.57 -10.08
C GLN A 43 -4.46 -3.07 -8.88
N ALA A 44 -4.09 -2.22 -7.94
CA ALA A 44 -3.62 -2.67 -6.65
C ALA A 44 -4.78 -3.37 -5.93
N ARG A 45 -4.44 -4.31 -5.07
CA ARG A 45 -5.44 -5.12 -4.36
C ARG A 45 -5.59 -4.62 -2.93
N PRO A 46 -6.83 -4.45 -2.45
CA PRO A 46 -7.01 -4.06 -1.06
C PRO A 46 -6.86 -5.28 -0.14
N ALA A 47 -6.18 -5.09 0.98
CA ALA A 47 -6.19 -6.05 2.07
C ALA A 47 -7.26 -5.65 3.08
N SER A 48 -7.77 -6.63 3.81
CA SER A 48 -8.82 -6.38 4.82
C SER A 48 -8.26 -5.92 6.15
N SER A 49 -6.96 -6.12 6.37
CA SER A 49 -6.30 -5.79 7.63
C SER A 49 -4.79 -5.78 7.39
N PRO A 50 -3.99 -5.21 8.32
CA PRO A 50 -2.54 -5.32 8.22
C PRO A 50 -2.06 -6.76 8.20
N ARG A 51 -2.71 -7.63 8.95
CA ARG A 51 -2.34 -9.04 8.97
C ARG A 51 -2.61 -9.72 7.64
N ASP A 52 -3.77 -9.44 7.06
CA ASP A 52 -4.11 -9.97 5.74
C ASP A 52 -3.08 -9.52 4.71
N LEU A 53 -2.67 -8.27 4.76
CA LEU A 53 -1.63 -7.73 3.89
C LEU A 53 -0.33 -8.52 4.05
N ALA A 54 0.11 -8.73 5.27
CA ALA A 54 1.36 -9.44 5.54
C ALA A 54 1.32 -10.88 5.06
N ASP A 55 0.18 -11.53 5.22
CA ASP A 55 0.01 -12.93 4.80
C ASP A 55 0.07 -13.09 3.29
N ARG A 56 -0.27 -12.06 2.53
CA ARG A 56 -0.40 -12.13 1.08
C ARG A 56 0.83 -11.62 0.33
N CYS A 57 1.78 -11.01 1.02
CA CYS A 57 2.89 -10.32 0.38
C CYS A 57 4.23 -10.91 0.79
N GLU A 58 5.17 -10.89 -0.16
CA GLU A 58 6.54 -11.33 0.10
C GLU A 58 7.34 -10.28 0.85
N ILE A 59 7.03 -9.01 0.62
CA ILE A 59 7.67 -7.89 1.29
C ILE A 59 6.62 -6.84 1.59
N VAL A 60 6.72 -6.22 2.75
CA VAL A 60 5.78 -5.18 3.18
C VAL A 60 6.54 -3.91 3.51
N PHE A 61 6.17 -2.83 2.84
CA PHE A 61 6.64 -1.50 3.16
C PHE A 61 5.63 -0.80 4.05
N MET A 62 6.09 0.10 4.88
CA MET A 62 5.23 0.88 5.77
C MET A 62 5.59 2.35 5.70
N SER A 63 4.56 3.19 5.62
CA SER A 63 4.71 4.63 5.79
C SER A 63 3.73 5.05 6.86
N LEU A 64 4.22 5.25 8.06
CA LEU A 64 3.38 5.69 9.16
C LEU A 64 3.36 7.21 9.20
N PRO A 65 2.21 7.82 9.54
CA PRO A 65 2.17 9.26 9.71
C PRO A 65 3.16 9.66 10.80
N THR A 66 3.96 10.67 10.50
CA THR A 66 4.85 11.23 11.49
C THR A 66 3.98 11.81 12.60
N LEU A 67 4.17 11.33 13.80
CA LEU A 67 3.57 12.01 14.93
C LEU A 67 4.25 13.35 15.03
N ALA A 68 3.56 14.37 14.61
CA ALA A 68 4.04 15.73 14.85
C ALA A 68 4.17 15.90 16.36
N ALA A 69 5.36 16.02 16.78
CA ALA A 69 5.64 16.28 18.18
C ALA A 69 5.04 17.62 18.55
#